data_e6e560d8a8fce0582d3754f36012c050
#
_entry.id   e6e560d8a8fce0582d3754f36012c050
#
_cell.length_a   1.000
_cell.length_b   1.000
_cell.length_c   1.000
_cell.angle_alpha   90.00
_cell.angle_beta   90.00
_cell.angle_gamma   90.00
#
_symmetry.space_group_name_H-M   'P 1'
#
loop_
_entity.id
_entity.type
_entity.pdbx_description
1 polymer ?
#
loop_
_entity_poly.entity_id
_entity_poly.type
_entity_poly.pdbx_seq_one_letter_code
_entity_poly.pdbx_strand_id
1 'polypeptide(L)'
;MHILVEEAYMRSHWCTHYIKGITAQAKRKNIQIFIHSSAGFSMNELTADNCVIMLGSSMAWAAQTMHLLHAHGIRPIVLSLANYQKQFPFASFISMDYDDASRKLMKYLKEKGCRRTALFAVDPQSATDSSKVVNFLLEPEHTETDIFTYTDTLRATCSRLIDRIQNYDSVICANDIAAVILMKQLSALGITAPDRIHIATFGDTVLSSLGIQNITIAKVKSAEAGKLAINAYNLLKTVPSLSSLAMLLHCDILGAGGEKIDVQLQQKNRACGALESPTFFNDPDVSEVLLVEKLLSVCDKLDVLILRELLNRESYSKIAAKLFVAENTISYRIKRILSMAPEKTKEEIFDLLAQFLA
;
A
#
# COMPACT_ATOMS: atom_id res chain seq x y z
N MET A 1 5.37 -13.97 -18.26
CA MET A 1 5.31 -13.46 -16.87
C MET A 1 5.21 -14.64 -15.92
N HIS A 2 6.03 -14.66 -14.89
CA HIS A 2 6.10 -15.74 -13.92
C HIS A 2 5.40 -15.39 -12.61
N ILE A 3 4.73 -16.39 -12.03
CA ILE A 3 4.06 -16.31 -10.74
C ILE A 3 4.69 -17.39 -9.86
N LEU A 4 5.29 -16.98 -8.75
CA LEU A 4 5.88 -17.88 -7.78
C LEU A 4 4.95 -17.99 -6.57
N VAL A 5 4.52 -19.20 -6.27
CA VAL A 5 3.59 -19.51 -5.18
C VAL A 5 4.31 -20.28 -4.10
N GLU A 6 4.17 -19.87 -2.85
CA GLU A 6 4.65 -20.62 -1.70
C GLU A 6 3.93 -21.98 -1.62
N GLU A 7 4.69 -23.08 -1.62
CA GLU A 7 4.16 -24.45 -1.73
C GLU A 7 3.05 -24.75 -0.72
N ALA A 8 3.22 -24.32 0.52
CA ALA A 8 2.26 -24.55 1.60
C ALA A 8 0.85 -23.98 1.30
N TYR A 9 0.77 -22.96 0.44
CA TYR A 9 -0.48 -22.24 0.16
C TYR A 9 -1.03 -22.45 -1.25
N MET A 10 -0.41 -23.25 -2.10
CA MET A 10 -0.87 -23.48 -3.48
C MET A 10 -2.31 -23.96 -3.58
N ARG A 11 -2.78 -24.72 -2.60
CA ARG A 11 -4.15 -25.26 -2.55
C ARG A 11 -5.11 -24.40 -1.72
N SER A 12 -4.66 -23.28 -1.18
CA SER A 12 -5.51 -22.39 -0.39
C SER A 12 -6.56 -21.69 -1.26
N HIS A 13 -7.74 -21.47 -0.67
CA HIS A 13 -8.83 -20.79 -1.35
C HIS A 13 -8.43 -19.39 -1.82
N TRP A 14 -7.80 -18.60 -0.94
CA TRP A 14 -7.39 -17.24 -1.25
C TRP A 14 -6.35 -17.21 -2.40
N CYS A 15 -5.38 -18.12 -2.43
CA CYS A 15 -4.40 -18.21 -3.51
C CYS A 15 -5.09 -18.46 -4.86
N THR A 16 -6.06 -19.37 -4.90
CA THR A 16 -6.88 -19.65 -6.10
C THR A 16 -7.60 -18.39 -6.58
N HIS A 17 -8.13 -17.57 -5.68
CA HIS A 17 -8.80 -16.31 -6.04
C HIS A 17 -7.83 -15.25 -6.60
N TYR A 18 -6.64 -15.09 -6.02
CA TYR A 18 -5.61 -14.24 -6.60
C TYR A 18 -5.23 -14.71 -8.02
N ILE A 19 -4.95 -16.00 -8.20
CA ILE A 19 -4.59 -16.58 -9.49
C ILE A 19 -5.72 -16.37 -10.52
N LYS A 20 -6.98 -16.55 -10.13
CA LYS A 20 -8.16 -16.26 -10.99
C LYS A 20 -8.16 -14.82 -11.47
N GLY A 21 -7.89 -13.87 -10.58
CA GLY A 21 -7.80 -12.45 -10.92
C GLY A 21 -6.65 -12.15 -11.87
N ILE A 22 -5.46 -12.69 -11.58
CA ILE A 22 -4.26 -12.58 -12.42
C ILE A 22 -4.55 -13.12 -13.82
N THR A 23 -5.06 -14.36 -13.91
CA THR A 23 -5.33 -15.03 -15.19
C THR A 23 -6.34 -14.25 -16.03
N ALA A 24 -7.43 -13.77 -15.42
CA ALA A 24 -8.44 -12.99 -16.13
C ALA A 24 -7.87 -11.69 -16.72
N GLN A 25 -7.01 -10.98 -15.97
CA GLN A 25 -6.41 -9.74 -16.44
C GLN A 25 -5.28 -9.97 -17.43
N ALA A 26 -4.46 -11.01 -17.22
CA ALA A 26 -3.41 -11.40 -18.15
C ALA A 26 -3.98 -11.74 -19.54
N LYS A 27 -5.12 -12.49 -19.57
CA LYS A 27 -5.83 -12.77 -20.82
C LYS A 27 -6.29 -11.49 -21.53
N ARG A 28 -6.83 -10.51 -20.80
CA ARG A 28 -7.24 -9.20 -21.36
C ARG A 28 -6.07 -8.39 -21.94
N LYS A 29 -4.88 -8.57 -21.37
CA LYS A 29 -3.66 -7.85 -21.78
C LYS A 29 -2.78 -8.67 -22.73
N ASN A 30 -3.24 -9.84 -23.15
CA ASN A 30 -2.50 -10.78 -24.01
C ASN A 30 -1.13 -11.17 -23.42
N ILE A 31 -1.07 -11.41 -22.11
CA ILE A 31 0.13 -11.80 -21.38
C ILE A 31 0.07 -13.29 -21.07
N GLN A 32 1.07 -14.04 -21.52
CA GLN A 32 1.24 -15.44 -21.12
C GLN A 32 1.75 -15.52 -19.69
N ILE A 33 1.18 -16.41 -18.87
CA ILE A 33 1.56 -16.61 -17.46
C ILE A 33 2.06 -18.03 -17.25
N PHE A 34 3.05 -18.16 -16.35
CA PHE A 34 3.62 -19.44 -15.90
C PHE A 34 3.58 -19.46 -14.38
N ILE A 35 3.00 -20.51 -13.80
CA ILE A 35 2.84 -20.63 -12.35
C ILE A 35 3.82 -21.68 -11.86
N HIS A 36 4.65 -21.32 -10.89
CA HIS A 36 5.67 -22.15 -10.28
C HIS A 36 5.39 -22.33 -8.78
N SER A 37 5.64 -23.54 -8.28
CA SER A 37 5.74 -23.78 -6.85
C SER A 37 7.11 -23.34 -6.33
N SER A 38 7.14 -22.84 -5.10
CA SER A 38 8.40 -22.50 -4.43
C SER A 38 9.33 -23.70 -4.23
N ALA A 39 8.83 -24.92 -4.29
CA ALA A 39 9.63 -26.14 -4.18
C ALA A 39 10.28 -26.60 -5.51
N GLY A 40 9.87 -26.06 -6.64
CA GLY A 40 10.24 -26.60 -7.95
C GLY A 40 10.45 -25.54 -9.06
N PHE A 41 11.02 -24.38 -8.76
CA PHE A 41 11.36 -23.40 -9.80
C PHE A 41 12.86 -23.29 -10.07
N SER A 42 13.22 -22.91 -11.29
CA SER A 42 14.59 -22.58 -11.66
C SER A 42 14.75 -21.07 -11.85
N MET A 43 15.80 -20.49 -11.27
CA MET A 43 16.12 -19.07 -11.48
C MET A 43 16.29 -18.70 -12.95
N ASN A 44 16.85 -19.60 -13.77
CA ASN A 44 17.02 -19.37 -15.20
C ASN A 44 15.69 -19.17 -15.94
N GLU A 45 14.61 -19.80 -15.47
CA GLU A 45 13.26 -19.60 -16.04
C GLU A 45 12.70 -18.21 -15.66
N LEU A 46 12.99 -17.72 -14.46
CA LEU A 46 12.48 -16.46 -13.96
C LEU A 46 13.22 -15.23 -14.54
N THR A 47 14.52 -15.38 -14.89
CA THR A 47 15.34 -14.27 -15.40
C THR A 47 14.92 -13.78 -16.79
N ALA A 48 14.11 -14.53 -17.53
CA ALA A 48 13.52 -14.09 -18.79
C ALA A 48 12.59 -12.88 -18.64
N ASP A 49 12.03 -12.70 -17.44
CA ASP A 49 11.21 -11.55 -17.06
C ASP A 49 11.88 -10.78 -15.91
N ASN A 50 11.96 -9.47 -16.01
CA ASN A 50 12.52 -8.62 -14.95
C ASN A 50 11.56 -8.33 -13.78
N CYS A 51 10.40 -8.99 -13.76
CA CYS A 51 9.40 -8.90 -12.68
C CYS A 51 8.75 -10.27 -12.46
N VAL A 52 8.54 -10.64 -11.19
CA VAL A 52 7.86 -11.88 -10.78
C VAL A 52 6.78 -11.56 -9.76
N ILE A 53 5.60 -12.13 -9.95
CA ILE A 53 4.52 -12.04 -8.95
C ILE A 53 4.74 -13.14 -7.90
N MET A 54 4.69 -12.78 -6.63
CA MET A 54 4.84 -13.67 -5.50
C MET A 54 3.52 -13.79 -4.72
N LEU A 55 3.12 -15.01 -4.43
CA LEU A 55 1.96 -15.37 -3.61
C LEU A 55 2.41 -16.26 -2.46
N GLY A 56 2.28 -15.78 -1.23
CA GLY A 56 2.64 -16.51 -0.02
C GLY A 56 2.17 -15.78 1.23
N SER A 57 2.26 -16.42 2.38
CA SER A 57 1.85 -15.84 3.65
C SER A 57 2.97 -15.85 4.70
N SER A 58 3.97 -16.70 4.56
CA SER A 58 5.09 -16.77 5.51
C SER A 58 6.07 -15.63 5.26
N MET A 59 6.33 -14.84 6.30
CA MET A 59 7.28 -13.74 6.20
C MET A 59 8.71 -14.20 5.93
N ALA A 60 9.12 -15.34 6.53
CA ALA A 60 10.44 -15.90 6.32
C ALA A 60 10.66 -16.30 4.85
N TRP A 61 9.73 -17.03 4.25
CA TRP A 61 9.78 -17.39 2.83
C TRP A 61 9.78 -16.14 1.93
N ALA A 62 8.89 -15.20 2.21
CA ALA A 62 8.75 -14.01 1.39
C ALA A 62 10.03 -13.17 1.42
N ALA A 63 10.62 -12.92 2.60
CA ALA A 63 11.85 -12.16 2.74
C ALA A 63 13.01 -12.81 2.00
N GLN A 64 13.22 -14.13 2.20
CA GLN A 64 14.26 -14.88 1.52
C GLN A 64 14.10 -14.84 -0.01
N THR A 65 12.87 -15.05 -0.49
CA THR A 65 12.58 -15.07 -1.93
C THR A 65 12.72 -13.68 -2.55
N MET A 66 12.26 -12.61 -1.89
CA MET A 66 12.43 -11.23 -2.37
C MET A 66 13.92 -10.87 -2.52
N HIS A 67 14.76 -11.21 -1.53
CA HIS A 67 16.21 -10.96 -1.61
C HIS A 67 16.86 -11.77 -2.73
N LEU A 68 16.48 -13.05 -2.89
CA LEU A 68 16.98 -13.89 -3.97
C LEU A 68 16.64 -13.32 -5.35
N LEU A 69 15.39 -12.93 -5.59
CA LEU A 69 14.96 -12.32 -6.84
C LEU A 69 15.70 -11.01 -7.10
N HIS A 70 15.81 -10.16 -6.10
CA HIS A 70 16.49 -8.87 -6.20
C HIS A 70 17.97 -9.02 -6.55
N ALA A 71 18.68 -9.99 -5.94
CA ALA A 71 20.07 -10.32 -6.26
C ALA A 71 20.28 -10.73 -7.72
N HIS A 72 19.25 -11.23 -8.38
CA HIS A 72 19.27 -11.58 -9.82
C HIS A 72 18.65 -10.49 -10.73
N GLY A 73 18.44 -9.27 -10.21
CA GLY A 73 17.88 -8.16 -10.97
C GLY A 73 16.38 -8.28 -11.26
N ILE A 74 15.68 -9.20 -10.59
CA ILE A 74 14.25 -9.43 -10.76
C ILE A 74 13.48 -8.63 -9.70
N ARG A 75 12.48 -7.87 -10.12
CA ARG A 75 11.63 -7.06 -9.23
C ARG A 75 10.44 -7.89 -8.74
N PRO A 76 10.31 -8.16 -7.44
CA PRO A 76 9.17 -8.89 -6.90
C PRO A 76 7.92 -7.99 -6.81
N ILE A 77 6.76 -8.56 -7.17
CA ILE A 77 5.43 -7.99 -6.95
C ILE A 77 4.71 -8.93 -5.97
N VAL A 78 4.60 -8.51 -4.74
CA VAL A 78 4.16 -9.35 -3.62
C VAL A 78 2.68 -9.16 -3.35
N LEU A 79 1.94 -10.26 -3.30
CA LEU A 79 0.52 -10.31 -2.98
C LEU A 79 0.30 -11.05 -1.66
N SER A 80 -0.83 -10.82 -1.03
CA SER A 80 -1.30 -11.50 0.19
C SER A 80 -0.42 -11.30 1.45
N LEU A 81 0.51 -10.36 1.43
CA LEU A 81 1.25 -9.93 2.62
C LEU A 81 0.80 -8.52 3.03
N ALA A 82 1.10 -8.14 4.27
CA ALA A 82 1.02 -6.75 4.69
C ALA A 82 2.03 -5.88 3.91
N ASN A 83 1.86 -4.56 3.97
CA ASN A 83 2.77 -3.65 3.27
C ASN A 83 4.10 -3.50 4.02
N TYR A 84 5.13 -4.16 3.52
CA TYR A 84 6.50 -4.08 4.03
C TYR A 84 7.42 -3.20 3.17
N GLN A 85 6.88 -2.22 2.46
CA GLN A 85 7.63 -1.34 1.55
C GLN A 85 8.86 -0.68 2.21
N LYS A 86 8.77 -0.30 3.48
CA LYS A 86 9.90 0.29 4.20
C LYS A 86 11.07 -0.69 4.42
N GLN A 87 10.76 -1.98 4.59
CA GLN A 87 11.78 -3.02 4.82
C GLN A 87 12.35 -3.54 3.49
N PHE A 88 11.53 -3.58 2.44
CA PHE A 88 11.90 -4.08 1.11
C PHE A 88 11.56 -3.03 0.04
N PRO A 89 12.33 -1.92 -0.04
CA PRO A 89 12.01 -0.80 -0.93
C PRO A 89 12.10 -1.16 -2.42
N PHE A 90 12.78 -2.25 -2.75
CA PHE A 90 12.91 -2.78 -4.12
C PHE A 90 11.73 -3.68 -4.54
N ALA A 91 10.86 -4.07 -3.61
CA ALA A 91 9.69 -4.91 -3.87
C ALA A 91 8.42 -4.07 -3.99
N SER A 92 7.51 -4.47 -4.86
CA SER A 92 6.17 -3.90 -4.95
C SER A 92 5.20 -4.71 -4.09
N PHE A 93 4.24 -4.03 -3.44
CA PHE A 93 3.25 -4.67 -2.58
C PHE A 93 1.83 -4.29 -3.01
N ILE A 94 0.96 -5.29 -3.11
CA ILE A 94 -0.48 -5.11 -3.33
C ILE A 94 -1.20 -5.87 -2.21
N SER A 95 -1.71 -5.12 -1.24
CA SER A 95 -2.21 -5.63 0.03
C SER A 95 -3.64 -5.17 0.29
N MET A 96 -4.35 -5.90 1.13
CA MET A 96 -5.56 -5.37 1.77
C MET A 96 -5.18 -4.40 2.89
N ASP A 97 -5.99 -3.37 3.07
CA ASP A 97 -5.89 -2.45 4.22
C ASP A 97 -6.50 -3.13 5.45
N TYR A 98 -5.72 -4.03 6.05
CA TYR A 98 -6.15 -4.74 7.26
C TYR A 98 -6.27 -3.82 8.47
N ASP A 99 -5.57 -2.69 8.49
CA ASP A 99 -5.65 -1.70 9.56
C ASP A 99 -7.02 -1.01 9.56
N ASP A 100 -7.46 -0.55 8.38
CA ASP A 100 -8.80 0.02 8.20
C ASP A 100 -9.89 -1.03 8.45
N ALA A 101 -9.73 -2.25 7.91
CA ALA A 101 -10.68 -3.33 8.07
C ALA A 101 -10.85 -3.76 9.53
N SER A 102 -9.76 -3.91 10.28
CA SER A 102 -9.78 -4.26 11.71
C SER A 102 -10.50 -3.20 12.53
N ARG A 103 -10.17 -1.92 12.32
CA ARG A 103 -10.84 -0.81 13.01
C ARG A 103 -12.33 -0.75 12.68
N LYS A 104 -12.72 -1.00 11.43
CA LYS A 104 -14.15 -1.04 11.04
C LYS A 104 -14.89 -2.20 11.67
N LEU A 105 -14.30 -3.40 11.72
CA LEU A 105 -14.92 -4.54 12.40
C LEU A 105 -15.09 -4.27 13.91
N MET A 106 -14.07 -3.79 14.60
CA MET A 106 -14.15 -3.47 16.01
C MET A 106 -15.17 -2.38 16.28
N LYS A 107 -15.20 -1.31 15.48
CA LYS A 107 -16.22 -0.28 15.60
C LYS A 107 -17.62 -0.83 15.41
N TYR A 108 -17.85 -1.63 14.38
CA TYR A 108 -19.14 -2.25 14.11
C TYR A 108 -19.60 -3.13 15.29
N LEU A 109 -18.73 -3.95 15.86
CA LEU A 109 -19.04 -4.78 17.01
C LEU A 109 -19.39 -3.92 18.24
N LYS A 110 -18.67 -2.83 18.49
CA LYS A 110 -18.99 -1.85 19.56
C LYS A 110 -20.36 -1.20 19.36
N GLU A 111 -20.72 -0.86 18.10
CA GLU A 111 -22.06 -0.32 17.77
C GLU A 111 -23.18 -1.36 17.96
N LYS A 112 -22.87 -2.65 17.88
CA LYS A 112 -23.78 -3.76 18.25
C LYS A 112 -23.84 -4.03 19.75
N GLY A 113 -23.12 -3.26 20.57
CA GLY A 113 -23.10 -3.39 22.02
C GLY A 113 -22.04 -4.33 22.57
N CYS A 114 -21.18 -4.90 21.70
CA CYS A 114 -20.11 -5.78 22.12
C CYS A 114 -19.00 -4.99 22.84
N ARG A 115 -18.53 -5.53 23.98
CA ARG A 115 -17.51 -4.90 24.81
C ARG A 115 -16.30 -5.78 25.09
N ARG A 116 -16.45 -7.09 24.95
CA ARG A 116 -15.40 -8.08 25.21
C ARG A 116 -15.21 -8.97 23.97
N THR A 117 -14.20 -8.65 23.21
CA THR A 117 -13.89 -9.34 21.96
C THR A 117 -12.70 -10.27 22.12
N ALA A 118 -12.78 -11.47 21.57
CA ALA A 118 -11.63 -12.36 21.39
C ALA A 118 -11.12 -12.29 19.95
N LEU A 119 -9.81 -12.44 19.76
CA LEU A 119 -9.19 -12.66 18.46
C LEU A 119 -8.84 -14.15 18.33
N PHE A 120 -9.42 -14.84 17.32
CA PHE A 120 -9.40 -16.29 17.24
C PHE A 120 -8.68 -16.82 16.01
N ALA A 121 -7.99 -17.95 16.19
CA ALA A 121 -7.28 -18.73 15.19
C ALA A 121 -6.18 -17.95 14.47
N VAL A 122 -5.44 -17.16 15.21
CA VAL A 122 -4.26 -16.43 14.69
C VAL A 122 -3.14 -17.42 14.38
N ASP A 123 -2.64 -17.38 13.14
CA ASP A 123 -1.41 -18.09 12.76
C ASP A 123 -0.18 -17.19 13.03
N PRO A 124 0.70 -17.56 13.97
CA PRO A 124 1.87 -16.73 14.32
C PRO A 124 2.90 -16.63 13.17
N GLN A 125 2.83 -17.49 12.17
CA GLN A 125 3.70 -17.43 10.99
C GLN A 125 3.14 -16.55 9.88
N SER A 126 1.85 -16.22 9.96
CA SER A 126 1.18 -15.38 8.96
C SER A 126 1.45 -13.89 9.18
N ALA A 127 2.04 -13.25 8.18
CA ALA A 127 2.30 -11.82 8.18
C ALA A 127 1.02 -10.97 8.26
N THR A 128 -0.07 -11.43 7.65
CA THR A 128 -1.37 -10.73 7.71
C THR A 128 -2.03 -10.88 9.07
N ASP A 129 -1.87 -12.02 9.74
CA ASP A 129 -2.44 -12.21 11.08
C ASP A 129 -1.66 -11.41 12.12
N SER A 130 -0.35 -11.27 11.96
CA SER A 130 0.46 -10.36 12.79
C SER A 130 -0.06 -8.91 12.73
N SER A 131 -0.44 -8.41 11.54
CA SER A 131 -1.06 -7.07 11.41
C SER A 131 -2.41 -7.01 12.16
N LYS A 132 -3.25 -8.06 12.08
CA LYS A 132 -4.52 -8.12 12.81
C LYS A 132 -4.31 -8.11 14.33
N VAL A 133 -3.30 -8.84 14.83
CA VAL A 133 -2.91 -8.83 16.26
C VAL A 133 -2.51 -7.43 16.72
N VAL A 134 -1.64 -6.76 15.96
CA VAL A 134 -1.22 -5.38 16.28
C VAL A 134 -2.43 -4.46 16.38
N ASN A 135 -3.33 -4.50 15.39
CA ASN A 135 -4.54 -3.66 15.42
C ASN A 135 -5.49 -4.01 16.56
N PHE A 136 -5.62 -5.28 16.90
CA PHE A 136 -6.44 -5.74 18.01
C PHE A 136 -5.92 -5.20 19.36
N LEU A 137 -4.61 -5.25 19.58
CA LEU A 137 -3.95 -4.79 20.80
C LEU A 137 -3.83 -3.25 20.91
N LEU A 138 -4.10 -2.51 19.82
CA LEU A 138 -4.19 -1.04 19.88
C LEU A 138 -5.45 -0.54 20.61
N GLU A 139 -6.46 -1.39 20.79
CA GLU A 139 -7.64 -1.07 21.57
C GLU A 139 -7.35 -1.34 23.07
N PRO A 140 -7.50 -0.34 23.95
CA PRO A 140 -7.04 -0.44 25.36
C PRO A 140 -7.71 -1.54 26.19
N GLU A 141 -8.89 -1.98 25.77
CA GLU A 141 -9.67 -3.03 26.43
C GLU A 141 -9.19 -4.45 26.10
N HIS A 142 -8.31 -4.64 25.11
CA HIS A 142 -7.83 -5.94 24.66
C HIS A 142 -6.43 -6.23 25.18
N THR A 143 -6.20 -7.50 25.46
CA THR A 143 -4.91 -8.01 25.96
C THR A 143 -4.47 -9.26 25.20
N GLU A 144 -3.22 -9.67 25.36
CA GLU A 144 -2.71 -10.91 24.76
C GLU A 144 -3.49 -12.16 25.20
N THR A 145 -4.13 -12.11 26.39
CA THR A 145 -4.95 -13.23 26.89
C THR A 145 -6.25 -13.41 26.13
N ASP A 146 -6.67 -12.42 25.34
CA ASP A 146 -7.85 -12.47 24.49
C ASP A 146 -7.54 -13.00 23.08
N ILE A 147 -6.27 -13.37 22.82
CA ILE A 147 -5.79 -13.91 21.55
C ILE A 147 -5.66 -15.43 21.64
N PHE A 148 -6.38 -16.12 20.76
CA PHE A 148 -6.35 -17.58 20.65
C PHE A 148 -5.57 -17.97 19.40
N THR A 149 -4.29 -18.26 19.63
CA THR A 149 -3.36 -18.63 18.55
C THR A 149 -3.60 -20.08 18.09
N TYR A 150 -3.57 -20.30 16.78
CA TYR A 150 -3.57 -21.63 16.20
C TYR A 150 -2.23 -22.33 16.49
N THR A 151 -2.26 -23.49 17.15
CA THR A 151 -1.06 -24.24 17.52
C THR A 151 -1.02 -25.63 16.92
N ASP A 152 -2.12 -26.38 17.04
CA ASP A 152 -2.18 -27.80 16.64
C ASP A 152 -3.29 -28.04 15.61
N THR A 153 -4.55 -27.93 16.06
CA THR A 153 -5.74 -28.07 15.23
C THR A 153 -6.73 -26.97 15.53
N LEU A 154 -7.57 -26.62 14.56
CA LEU A 154 -8.67 -25.67 14.81
C LEU A 154 -9.63 -26.17 15.88
N ARG A 155 -9.84 -27.48 15.99
CA ARG A 155 -10.67 -28.07 17.05
C ARG A 155 -10.09 -27.77 18.44
N ALA A 156 -8.77 -27.96 18.65
CA ALA A 156 -8.11 -27.66 19.92
C ALA A 156 -8.18 -26.16 20.24
N THR A 157 -7.98 -25.31 19.23
CA THR A 157 -8.12 -23.86 19.38
C THR A 157 -9.56 -23.46 19.73
N CYS A 158 -10.58 -24.09 19.09
CA CYS A 158 -11.99 -23.89 19.46
C CYS A 158 -12.26 -24.29 20.89
N SER A 159 -11.77 -25.45 21.37
CA SER A 159 -11.99 -25.88 22.75
C SER A 159 -11.46 -24.84 23.75
N ARG A 160 -10.25 -24.33 23.55
CA ARG A 160 -9.68 -23.28 24.43
C ARG A 160 -10.51 -22.00 24.46
N LEU A 161 -11.09 -21.58 23.34
CA LEU A 161 -11.99 -20.43 23.30
C LEU A 161 -13.33 -20.77 23.99
N ILE A 162 -13.92 -21.94 23.72
CA ILE A 162 -15.20 -22.38 24.27
C ILE A 162 -15.14 -22.47 25.79
N ASP A 163 -14.04 -22.95 26.37
CA ASP A 163 -13.84 -23.00 27.82
C ASP A 163 -13.92 -21.62 28.50
N ARG A 164 -13.71 -20.56 27.71
CA ARG A 164 -13.72 -19.15 28.15
C ARG A 164 -14.80 -18.32 27.48
N ILE A 165 -15.72 -18.92 26.71
CA ILE A 165 -16.69 -18.23 25.85
C ILE A 165 -17.60 -17.27 26.62
N GLN A 166 -17.87 -17.56 27.91
CA GLN A 166 -18.68 -16.69 28.78
C GLN A 166 -18.02 -15.34 29.04
N ASN A 167 -16.72 -15.21 28.81
CA ASN A 167 -15.99 -13.97 28.98
C ASN A 167 -16.14 -13.02 27.78
N TYR A 168 -16.69 -13.49 26.66
CA TYR A 168 -16.78 -12.75 25.43
C TYR A 168 -18.22 -12.60 24.94
N ASP A 169 -18.48 -11.47 24.31
CA ASP A 169 -19.72 -11.16 23.58
C ASP A 169 -19.50 -11.10 22.07
N SER A 170 -18.24 -11.10 21.63
CA SER A 170 -17.86 -11.17 20.23
C SER A 170 -16.53 -11.88 20.01
N VAL A 171 -16.34 -12.41 18.79
CA VAL A 171 -15.10 -13.04 18.33
C VAL A 171 -14.77 -12.54 16.95
N ILE A 172 -13.55 -12.05 16.76
CA ILE A 172 -12.99 -11.77 15.45
C ILE A 172 -12.10 -12.95 15.06
N CYS A 173 -12.46 -13.66 14.00
CA CYS A 173 -11.66 -14.77 13.48
C CYS A 173 -10.63 -14.25 12.49
N ALA A 174 -9.39 -14.76 12.56
CA ALA A 174 -8.30 -14.34 11.68
C ALA A 174 -8.59 -14.63 10.19
N ASN A 175 -9.40 -15.66 9.91
CA ASN A 175 -9.91 -15.98 8.57
C ASN A 175 -11.29 -16.62 8.63
N ASP A 176 -11.98 -16.62 7.50
CA ASP A 176 -13.37 -17.06 7.40
C ASP A 176 -13.55 -18.60 7.46
N ILE A 177 -12.55 -19.38 7.12
CA ILE A 177 -12.55 -20.84 7.34
C ILE A 177 -12.61 -21.14 8.83
N ALA A 178 -11.80 -20.46 9.63
CA ALA A 178 -11.83 -20.57 11.09
C ALA A 178 -13.17 -20.13 11.68
N ALA A 179 -13.77 -19.05 11.11
CA ALA A 179 -15.07 -18.58 11.53
C ALA A 179 -16.18 -19.62 11.30
N VAL A 180 -16.22 -20.23 10.12
CA VAL A 180 -17.20 -21.29 9.79
C VAL A 180 -17.05 -22.50 10.71
N ILE A 181 -15.81 -22.92 10.98
CA ILE A 181 -15.53 -24.05 11.90
C ILE A 181 -15.97 -23.70 13.33
N LEU A 182 -15.65 -22.48 13.82
CA LEU A 182 -16.07 -22.02 15.12
C LEU A 182 -17.61 -22.02 15.22
N MET A 183 -18.31 -21.45 14.24
CA MET A 183 -19.78 -21.44 14.19
C MET A 183 -20.38 -22.83 14.32
N LYS A 184 -19.81 -23.82 13.61
CA LYS A 184 -20.25 -25.21 13.70
C LYS A 184 -20.07 -25.76 15.11
N GLN A 185 -18.94 -25.46 15.79
CA GLN A 185 -18.70 -25.92 17.15
C GLN A 185 -19.64 -25.24 18.17
N LEU A 186 -19.86 -23.94 18.04
CA LEU A 186 -20.78 -23.18 18.90
C LEU A 186 -22.24 -23.68 18.73
N SER A 187 -22.68 -23.90 17.49
CA SER A 187 -24.02 -24.41 17.19
C SER A 187 -24.26 -25.80 17.83
N ALA A 188 -23.24 -26.67 17.82
CA ALA A 188 -23.33 -27.99 18.48
C ALA A 188 -23.51 -27.91 20.01
N LEU A 189 -23.17 -26.78 20.61
CA LEU A 189 -23.34 -26.47 22.04
C LEU A 189 -24.58 -25.62 22.32
N GLY A 190 -25.42 -25.37 21.32
CA GLY A 190 -26.61 -24.52 21.44
C GLY A 190 -26.28 -23.02 21.60
N ILE A 191 -25.06 -22.60 21.30
CA ILE A 191 -24.65 -21.19 21.33
C ILE A 191 -24.92 -20.58 19.96
N THR A 192 -25.82 -19.60 19.91
CA THR A 192 -26.27 -18.98 18.65
C THR A 192 -25.58 -17.65 18.37
N ALA A 193 -25.26 -17.43 17.10
CA ALA A 193 -24.84 -16.11 16.61
C ALA A 193 -25.97 -15.50 15.75
N PRO A 194 -26.24 -14.19 15.84
CA PRO A 194 -25.53 -13.22 16.67
C PRO A 194 -26.10 -13.07 18.10
N ASP A 195 -27.17 -13.81 18.47
CA ASP A 195 -27.97 -13.56 19.68
C ASP A 195 -27.15 -13.65 20.98
N ARG A 196 -26.28 -14.68 21.07
CA ARG A 196 -25.43 -14.88 22.26
C ARG A 196 -24.01 -14.34 22.05
N ILE A 197 -23.48 -14.43 20.83
CA ILE A 197 -22.13 -14.01 20.52
C ILE A 197 -22.03 -13.54 19.06
N HIS A 198 -21.43 -12.37 18.84
CA HIS A 198 -21.19 -11.88 17.48
C HIS A 198 -19.91 -12.47 16.92
N ILE A 199 -19.97 -12.98 15.68
CA ILE A 199 -18.79 -13.50 14.98
C ILE A 199 -18.48 -12.57 13.82
N ALA A 200 -17.23 -12.13 13.76
CA ALA A 200 -16.69 -11.34 12.67
C ALA A 200 -15.43 -12.00 12.09
N THR A 201 -15.10 -11.71 10.84
CA THR A 201 -13.93 -12.31 10.19
C THR A 201 -13.41 -11.48 9.01
N PHE A 202 -12.25 -11.89 8.50
CA PHE A 202 -11.70 -11.45 7.22
C PHE A 202 -11.76 -12.61 6.24
N GLY A 203 -12.23 -12.38 5.01
CA GLY A 203 -12.27 -13.45 4.02
C GLY A 203 -13.02 -13.10 2.76
N ASP A 204 -13.07 -14.07 1.83
CA ASP A 204 -13.77 -13.98 0.55
C ASP A 204 -14.35 -15.32 0.09
N THR A 205 -14.50 -16.29 1.02
CA THR A 205 -15.15 -17.56 0.68
C THR A 205 -16.64 -17.35 0.37
N VAL A 206 -17.19 -18.22 -0.46
CA VAL A 206 -18.60 -18.20 -0.79
C VAL A 206 -19.45 -18.45 0.47
N LEU A 207 -19.06 -19.42 1.31
CA LEU A 207 -19.76 -19.77 2.54
C LEU A 207 -19.90 -18.58 3.49
N SER A 208 -18.85 -17.79 3.66
CA SER A 208 -18.89 -16.60 4.52
C SER A 208 -19.70 -15.46 3.87
N SER A 209 -19.57 -15.29 2.56
CA SER A 209 -20.14 -14.14 1.82
C SER A 209 -21.64 -14.25 1.51
N LEU A 210 -22.25 -15.42 1.63
CA LEU A 210 -23.69 -15.61 1.35
C LEU A 210 -24.63 -15.23 2.50
N GLY A 211 -24.10 -14.79 3.64
CA GLY A 211 -24.90 -14.46 4.82
C GLY A 211 -25.58 -15.67 5.51
N ILE A 212 -25.29 -16.89 5.06
CA ILE A 212 -25.91 -18.12 5.59
C ILE A 212 -25.47 -18.40 7.04
N GLN A 213 -24.28 -17.98 7.38
CA GLN A 213 -23.63 -18.32 8.66
C GLN A 213 -23.77 -17.23 9.74
N ASN A 214 -24.53 -16.16 9.48
CA ASN A 214 -24.64 -15.03 10.44
C ASN A 214 -23.28 -14.47 10.89
N ILE A 215 -22.32 -14.37 9.99
CA ILE A 215 -20.97 -13.86 10.23
C ILE A 215 -20.82 -12.48 9.60
N THR A 216 -20.30 -11.51 10.35
CA THR A 216 -19.87 -10.20 9.82
C THR A 216 -18.51 -10.33 9.15
N ILE A 217 -18.34 -9.80 7.95
CA ILE A 217 -17.14 -10.05 7.15
C ILE A 217 -16.50 -8.74 6.71
N ALA A 218 -15.20 -8.60 6.96
CA ALA A 218 -14.35 -7.71 6.18
C ALA A 218 -13.96 -8.45 4.91
N LYS A 219 -14.65 -8.14 3.80
CA LYS A 219 -14.51 -8.85 2.53
C LYS A 219 -13.18 -8.52 1.87
N VAL A 220 -12.32 -9.51 1.80
CA VAL A 220 -11.04 -9.47 1.08
C VAL A 220 -11.30 -9.49 -0.43
N LYS A 221 -10.54 -8.72 -1.20
CA LYS A 221 -10.71 -8.57 -2.65
C LYS A 221 -9.58 -9.27 -3.41
N SER A 222 -9.33 -10.55 -3.11
CA SER A 222 -8.20 -11.30 -3.67
C SER A 222 -8.15 -11.30 -5.19
N ALA A 223 -9.29 -11.49 -5.86
CA ALA A 223 -9.34 -11.46 -7.33
C ALA A 223 -9.07 -10.06 -7.91
N GLU A 224 -9.47 -8.99 -7.22
CA GLU A 224 -9.18 -7.61 -7.61
C GLU A 224 -7.69 -7.29 -7.46
N ALA A 225 -7.09 -7.68 -6.34
CA ALA A 225 -5.65 -7.55 -6.13
C ALA A 225 -4.84 -8.32 -7.16
N GLY A 226 -5.30 -9.53 -7.54
CA GLY A 226 -4.70 -10.29 -8.63
C GLY A 226 -4.74 -9.56 -9.99
N LYS A 227 -5.83 -8.86 -10.31
CA LYS A 227 -5.91 -8.02 -11.52
C LYS A 227 -4.93 -6.84 -11.44
N LEU A 228 -4.82 -6.21 -10.28
CA LEU A 228 -3.90 -5.09 -10.06
C LEU A 228 -2.43 -5.52 -10.18
N ALA A 229 -2.08 -6.76 -9.84
CA ALA A 229 -0.73 -7.28 -10.02
C ALA A 229 -0.29 -7.25 -11.49
N ILE A 230 -1.18 -7.56 -12.43
CA ILE A 230 -0.91 -7.45 -13.87
C ILE A 230 -0.74 -5.99 -14.29
N ASN A 231 -1.53 -5.07 -13.72
CA ASN A 231 -1.38 -3.65 -14.01
C ASN A 231 -0.04 -3.11 -13.45
N ALA A 232 0.34 -3.51 -12.24
CA ALA A 232 1.63 -3.19 -11.64
C ALA A 232 2.80 -3.72 -12.47
N TYR A 233 2.74 -4.98 -12.92
CA TYR A 233 3.71 -5.57 -13.83
C TYR A 233 3.90 -4.73 -15.10
N ASN A 234 2.81 -4.35 -15.76
CA ASN A 234 2.88 -3.53 -16.96
C ASN A 234 3.47 -2.14 -16.66
N LEU A 235 3.06 -1.52 -15.56
CA LEU A 235 3.57 -0.20 -15.18
C LEU A 235 5.07 -0.23 -14.89
N LEU A 236 5.55 -1.24 -14.17
CA LEU A 236 6.97 -1.45 -13.92
C LEU A 236 7.78 -1.72 -15.21
N LYS A 237 7.18 -2.33 -16.24
CA LYS A 237 7.83 -2.53 -17.56
C LYS A 237 7.88 -1.27 -18.40
N THR A 238 6.83 -0.45 -18.35
CA THR A 238 6.68 0.71 -19.25
C THR A 238 7.29 1.99 -18.68
N VAL A 239 7.55 2.05 -17.37
CA VAL A 239 8.15 3.19 -16.66
C VAL A 239 9.46 2.76 -16.00
N PRO A 240 10.61 2.84 -16.70
CA PRO A 240 11.90 2.34 -16.18
C PRO A 240 12.38 3.04 -14.91
N SER A 241 11.99 4.30 -14.71
CA SER A 241 12.32 5.09 -13.50
C SER A 241 11.53 4.67 -12.26
N LEU A 242 10.49 3.84 -12.42
CA LEU A 242 9.68 3.36 -11.31
C LEU A 242 10.36 2.13 -10.68
N SER A 243 10.84 2.27 -9.45
CA SER A 243 11.52 1.19 -8.73
C SER A 243 10.55 0.19 -8.12
N SER A 244 9.46 0.65 -7.49
CA SER A 244 8.47 -0.18 -6.82
C SER A 244 7.13 0.53 -6.65
N LEU A 245 6.09 -0.21 -6.27
CA LEU A 245 4.73 0.24 -6.06
C LEU A 245 4.19 -0.27 -4.72
N ALA A 246 3.38 0.53 -4.04
CA ALA A 246 2.57 0.11 -2.91
C ALA A 246 1.10 0.44 -3.20
N MET A 247 0.24 -0.58 -3.19
CA MET A 247 -1.19 -0.44 -3.41
C MET A 247 -1.95 -1.08 -2.24
N LEU A 248 -2.87 -0.34 -1.65
CA LEU A 248 -3.76 -0.82 -0.60
C LEU A 248 -5.20 -0.86 -1.12
N LEU A 249 -5.88 -1.98 -0.89
CA LEU A 249 -7.28 -2.17 -1.24
C LEU A 249 -8.12 -2.18 0.04
N HIS A 250 -9.17 -1.37 0.05
CA HIS A 250 -10.14 -1.38 1.14
C HIS A 250 -11.00 -2.65 1.13
N CYS A 251 -11.23 -3.23 2.31
CA CYS A 251 -12.22 -4.26 2.50
C CYS A 251 -13.62 -3.64 2.64
N ASP A 252 -14.62 -4.24 1.99
CA ASP A 252 -16.01 -3.93 2.27
C ASP A 252 -16.47 -4.67 3.52
N ILE A 253 -17.21 -4.03 4.41
CA ILE A 253 -17.81 -4.70 5.56
C ILE A 253 -19.19 -5.21 5.14
N LEU A 254 -19.40 -6.51 5.28
CA LEU A 254 -20.68 -7.17 5.06
C LEU A 254 -21.25 -7.58 6.42
N GLY A 255 -22.51 -7.26 6.67
CA GLY A 255 -23.23 -7.70 7.86
C GLY A 255 -23.54 -9.20 7.84
N ALA A 256 -24.09 -9.68 8.94
CA ALA A 256 -24.45 -11.09 9.13
C ALA A 256 -25.45 -11.62 8.09
N GLY A 257 -26.28 -10.75 7.51
CA GLY A 257 -27.19 -11.08 6.41
C GLY A 257 -26.57 -10.92 5.01
N GLY A 258 -25.28 -10.55 4.91
CA GLY A 258 -24.59 -10.33 3.64
C GLY A 258 -24.77 -8.93 3.06
N GLU A 259 -25.50 -8.04 3.73
CA GLU A 259 -25.68 -6.65 3.32
C GLU A 259 -24.39 -5.84 3.52
N LYS A 260 -24.10 -4.92 2.59
CA LYS A 260 -22.95 -4.00 2.74
C LYS A 260 -23.25 -2.95 3.81
N ILE A 261 -22.32 -2.82 4.76
CA ILE A 261 -22.41 -1.86 5.86
C ILE A 261 -21.39 -0.75 5.62
N ASP A 262 -21.85 0.49 5.69
CA ASP A 262 -20.98 1.66 5.67
C ASP A 262 -20.54 2.03 7.10
N VAL A 263 -19.36 1.58 7.49
CA VAL A 263 -18.76 1.91 8.78
C VAL A 263 -17.85 3.12 8.61
N GLN A 264 -18.35 4.30 8.95
CA GLN A 264 -17.57 5.53 8.97
C GLN A 264 -16.64 5.54 10.18
N LEU A 265 -15.33 5.43 9.96
CA LEU A 265 -14.37 5.71 11.02
C LEU A 265 -14.39 7.22 11.25
N GLN A 266 -14.75 7.65 12.48
CA GLN A 266 -14.41 9.00 12.87
C GLN A 266 -12.88 9.10 12.68
N GLN A 267 -12.44 9.99 11.79
CA GLN A 267 -11.09 10.47 11.87
C GLN A 267 -11.01 11.04 13.30
N LYS A 268 -10.43 10.27 14.23
CA LYS A 268 -9.74 10.92 15.33
C LYS A 268 -8.77 11.82 14.60
N ASN A 269 -9.13 13.12 14.50
CA ASN A 269 -8.11 14.13 14.38
C ASN A 269 -7.19 13.82 15.58
N ARG A 270 -6.18 12.95 15.37
CA ARG A 270 -4.92 13.27 15.96
C ARG A 270 -4.77 14.70 15.48
N ALA A 271 -4.97 15.66 16.37
CA ALA A 271 -4.49 16.98 16.14
C ALA A 271 -3.03 16.72 15.71
N CYS A 272 -2.80 16.71 14.44
CA CYS A 272 -1.49 17.00 13.91
C CYS A 272 -1.29 18.33 14.59
N GLY A 273 -0.48 18.33 15.67
CA GLY A 273 -0.23 19.53 16.45
C GLY A 273 0.06 20.55 15.40
N ALA A 274 -0.60 21.69 15.44
CA ALA A 274 -0.57 22.66 14.36
C ALA A 274 0.85 22.61 13.83
N LEU A 275 1.02 22.06 12.60
CA LEU A 275 2.31 22.05 11.95
C LEU A 275 2.61 23.52 11.92
N GLU A 276 3.55 23.97 12.79
CA GLU A 276 4.06 25.31 12.73
C GLU A 276 4.36 25.52 11.26
N SER A 277 3.81 26.61 10.71
CA SER A 277 3.99 27.00 9.30
C SER A 277 5.44 26.72 8.94
N PRO A 278 5.77 25.97 7.87
CA PRO A 278 7.13 25.51 7.63
C PRO A 278 8.07 26.70 7.64
N THR A 279 8.79 26.90 8.73
CA THR A 279 9.72 28.00 8.95
C THR A 279 10.79 28.04 7.87
N PHE A 280 11.12 26.86 7.31
CA PHE A 280 12.07 26.69 6.21
C PHE A 280 11.73 27.58 4.99
N PHE A 281 10.48 27.64 4.55
CA PHE A 281 10.09 28.45 3.37
C PHE A 281 9.93 29.94 3.68
N ASN A 282 9.97 30.33 4.96
CA ASN A 282 9.95 31.71 5.40
C ASN A 282 11.38 32.24 5.68
N ASP A 283 12.38 31.37 5.57
CA ASP A 283 13.78 31.75 5.68
C ASP A 283 14.17 32.67 4.51
N PRO A 284 14.80 33.84 4.75
CA PRO A 284 15.21 34.77 3.70
C PRO A 284 16.10 34.12 2.63
N ASP A 285 17.06 33.29 3.03
CA ASP A 285 18.01 32.64 2.11
C ASP A 285 17.26 31.63 1.21
N VAL A 286 16.30 30.90 1.76
CA VAL A 286 15.44 29.98 0.99
C VAL A 286 14.56 30.75 0.01
N SER A 287 14.01 31.88 0.45
CA SER A 287 13.16 32.75 -0.40
C SER A 287 13.95 33.30 -1.60
N GLU A 288 15.23 33.64 -1.42
CA GLU A 288 16.12 34.07 -2.51
C GLU A 288 16.38 32.94 -3.51
N VAL A 289 16.69 31.72 -3.05
CA VAL A 289 16.88 30.55 -3.91
C VAL A 289 15.59 30.23 -4.71
N LEU A 290 14.43 30.28 -4.05
CA LEU A 290 13.14 30.04 -4.70
C LEU A 290 12.82 31.10 -5.77
N LEU A 291 13.22 32.36 -5.53
CA LEU A 291 13.08 33.42 -6.53
C LEU A 291 13.99 33.16 -7.74
N VAL A 292 15.24 32.76 -7.53
CA VAL A 292 16.15 32.37 -8.62
C VAL A 292 15.59 31.20 -9.41
N GLU A 293 15.11 30.16 -8.73
CA GLU A 293 14.48 29.00 -9.38
C GLU A 293 13.25 29.42 -10.23
N LYS A 294 12.42 30.32 -9.71
CA LYS A 294 11.28 30.88 -10.43
C LYS A 294 11.71 31.62 -11.70
N LEU A 295 12.77 32.45 -11.62
CA LEU A 295 13.31 33.18 -12.76
C LEU A 295 13.91 32.23 -13.82
N LEU A 296 14.63 31.20 -13.37
CA LEU A 296 15.26 30.23 -14.27
C LEU A 296 14.28 29.21 -14.85
N SER A 297 13.13 28.99 -14.22
CA SER A 297 12.11 28.03 -14.70
C SER A 297 11.55 28.36 -16.08
N VAL A 298 11.62 29.62 -16.50
CA VAL A 298 11.20 30.08 -17.83
C VAL A 298 12.35 30.18 -18.83
N CYS A 299 13.57 29.87 -18.41
CA CYS A 299 14.79 30.00 -19.22
C CYS A 299 15.08 28.72 -20.01
N ASP A 300 15.45 28.88 -21.26
CA ASP A 300 16.13 27.86 -22.04
C ASP A 300 17.66 28.01 -21.99
N LYS A 301 18.39 27.14 -22.69
CA LYS A 301 19.87 27.20 -22.73
C LYS A 301 20.41 28.53 -23.24
N LEU A 302 19.74 29.14 -24.21
CA LEU A 302 20.12 30.41 -24.79
C LEU A 302 19.91 31.54 -23.77
N ASP A 303 18.81 31.54 -23.03
CA ASP A 303 18.54 32.50 -21.97
C ASP A 303 19.64 32.49 -20.89
N VAL A 304 20.06 31.29 -20.47
CA VAL A 304 21.14 31.16 -19.46
C VAL A 304 22.47 31.73 -20.01
N LEU A 305 22.78 31.49 -21.29
CA LEU A 305 23.98 32.07 -21.92
C LEU A 305 23.89 33.61 -21.97
N ILE A 306 22.75 34.15 -22.38
CA ILE A 306 22.50 35.61 -22.39
C ILE A 306 22.66 36.20 -20.99
N LEU A 307 22.07 35.58 -19.97
CA LEU A 307 22.19 36.03 -18.57
C LEU A 307 23.65 36.07 -18.12
N ARG A 308 24.44 35.01 -18.38
CA ARG A 308 25.86 34.97 -18.03
C ARG A 308 26.68 36.08 -18.66
N GLU A 309 26.46 36.34 -19.96
CA GLU A 309 27.15 37.44 -20.66
C GLU A 309 26.76 38.82 -20.10
N LEU A 310 25.48 39.01 -19.74
CA LEU A 310 25.01 40.25 -19.10
C LEU A 310 25.59 40.44 -17.69
N LEU A 311 25.75 39.37 -16.91
CA LEU A 311 26.41 39.39 -15.62
C LEU A 311 27.89 39.76 -15.75
N ASN A 312 28.57 39.39 -16.85
CA ASN A 312 29.90 39.81 -17.22
C ASN A 312 29.96 41.25 -17.79
N ARG A 313 28.81 42.01 -17.69
CA ARG A 313 28.68 43.39 -18.14
C ARG A 313 28.87 43.60 -19.65
N GLU A 314 28.66 42.57 -20.44
CA GLU A 314 28.69 42.70 -21.90
C GLU A 314 27.45 43.42 -22.42
N SER A 315 27.62 44.24 -23.48
CA SER A 315 26.52 44.96 -24.11
C SER A 315 25.65 44.01 -24.96
N TYR A 316 24.36 44.38 -25.15
CA TYR A 316 23.44 43.59 -25.98
C TYR A 316 23.97 43.38 -27.40
N SER A 317 24.65 44.37 -27.98
CA SER A 317 25.27 44.27 -29.30
C SER A 317 26.36 43.20 -29.37
N LYS A 318 27.26 43.16 -28.36
CA LYS A 318 28.30 42.17 -28.26
C LYS A 318 27.74 40.76 -28.05
N ILE A 319 26.74 40.63 -27.17
CA ILE A 319 26.07 39.35 -26.90
C ILE A 319 25.37 38.86 -28.16
N ALA A 320 24.67 39.73 -28.90
CA ALA A 320 23.99 39.46 -30.12
C ALA A 320 24.98 38.89 -31.18
N ALA A 321 26.13 39.55 -31.35
CA ALA A 321 27.18 39.12 -32.23
C ALA A 321 27.78 37.74 -31.82
N LYS A 322 28.03 37.55 -30.50
CA LYS A 322 28.63 36.32 -29.94
C LYS A 322 27.71 35.10 -30.05
N LEU A 323 26.40 35.30 -29.81
CA LEU A 323 25.41 34.22 -29.79
C LEU A 323 24.64 34.07 -31.10
N PHE A 324 24.97 34.86 -32.11
CA PHE A 324 24.33 34.90 -33.45
C PHE A 324 22.80 35.11 -33.37
N VAL A 325 22.35 36.07 -32.55
CA VAL A 325 20.95 36.45 -32.40
C VAL A 325 20.78 37.94 -32.56
N ALA A 326 19.54 38.42 -32.83
CA ALA A 326 19.26 39.84 -32.89
C ALA A 326 19.20 40.46 -31.50
N GLU A 327 19.62 41.74 -31.34
CA GLU A 327 19.53 42.46 -30.06
C GLU A 327 18.10 42.53 -29.52
N ASN A 328 17.10 42.70 -30.40
CA ASN A 328 15.68 42.66 -30.03
C ASN A 328 15.25 41.33 -29.41
N THR A 329 15.84 40.22 -29.84
CA THR A 329 15.60 38.91 -29.25
C THR A 329 16.14 38.84 -27.83
N ILE A 330 17.32 39.39 -27.56
CA ILE A 330 17.91 39.46 -26.22
C ILE A 330 16.98 40.34 -25.33
N SER A 331 16.61 41.53 -25.80
CA SER A 331 15.73 42.42 -25.05
C SER A 331 14.39 41.78 -24.69
N TYR A 332 13.77 41.08 -25.63
CA TYR A 332 12.51 40.36 -25.41
C TYR A 332 12.66 39.25 -24.37
N ARG A 333 13.72 38.43 -24.47
CA ARG A 333 13.99 37.34 -23.56
C ARG A 333 14.23 37.84 -22.14
N ILE A 334 15.02 38.88 -21.97
CA ILE A 334 15.28 39.50 -20.68
C ILE A 334 13.99 40.08 -20.06
N LYS A 335 13.18 40.80 -20.84
CA LYS A 335 11.88 41.32 -20.38
C LYS A 335 10.96 40.17 -19.89
N ARG A 336 10.92 39.05 -20.60
CA ARG A 336 10.17 37.85 -20.18
C ARG A 336 10.63 37.30 -18.83
N ILE A 337 11.96 37.18 -18.63
CA ILE A 337 12.52 36.71 -17.36
C ILE A 337 12.21 37.66 -16.22
N LEU A 338 12.42 38.98 -16.44
CA LEU A 338 12.15 39.99 -15.42
C LEU A 338 10.68 40.08 -15.05
N SER A 339 9.76 39.75 -15.96
CA SER A 339 8.32 39.74 -15.68
C SER A 339 7.88 38.68 -14.68
N MET A 340 8.77 37.72 -14.33
CA MET A 340 8.49 36.68 -13.32
C MET A 340 8.64 37.23 -11.87
N ALA A 341 9.26 38.38 -11.68
CA ALA A 341 9.40 39.06 -10.39
C ALA A 341 9.11 40.59 -10.54
N PRO A 342 7.87 40.95 -10.82
CA PRO A 342 7.50 42.36 -11.09
C PRO A 342 7.68 43.30 -9.88
N GLU A 343 7.81 42.73 -8.69
CA GLU A 343 8.04 43.43 -7.43
C GLU A 343 9.50 43.83 -7.20
N LYS A 344 10.46 43.35 -8.03
CA LYS A 344 11.87 43.68 -7.94
C LYS A 344 12.36 44.48 -9.13
N THR A 345 13.37 45.31 -8.87
CA THR A 345 14.07 46.05 -9.94
C THR A 345 14.98 45.11 -10.76
N LYS A 346 15.33 45.55 -11.95
CA LYS A 346 16.25 44.82 -12.80
C LYS A 346 17.60 44.57 -12.11
N GLU A 347 18.12 45.62 -11.43
CA GLU A 347 19.38 45.59 -10.69
C GLU A 347 19.33 44.54 -9.58
N GLU A 348 18.30 44.51 -8.74
CA GLU A 348 18.12 43.53 -7.67
C GLU A 348 18.08 42.11 -8.21
N ILE A 349 17.40 41.88 -9.35
CA ILE A 349 17.35 40.54 -9.96
C ILE A 349 18.71 40.13 -10.49
N PHE A 350 19.47 41.02 -11.12
CA PHE A 350 20.79 40.74 -11.65
C PHE A 350 21.82 40.51 -10.54
N ASP A 351 21.79 41.31 -9.46
CA ASP A 351 22.64 41.11 -8.28
C ASP A 351 22.34 39.73 -7.62
N LEU A 352 21.08 39.34 -7.55
CA LEU A 352 20.70 38.02 -7.06
C LEU A 352 21.19 36.90 -7.99
N LEU A 353 20.94 37.01 -9.30
CA LEU A 353 21.38 36.01 -10.28
C LEU A 353 22.90 35.86 -10.33
N ALA A 354 23.67 36.93 -10.08
CA ALA A 354 25.13 36.92 -10.04
C ALA A 354 25.66 35.95 -8.97
N GLN A 355 24.96 35.80 -7.87
CA GLN A 355 25.38 34.91 -6.76
C GLN A 355 25.30 33.42 -7.16
N PHE A 356 24.50 33.08 -8.20
CA PHE A 356 24.24 31.69 -8.59
C PHE A 356 24.74 31.32 -10.00
N LEU A 357 24.90 32.30 -10.90
CA LEU A 357 25.25 32.05 -12.30
C LEU A 357 26.64 32.54 -12.72
N ALA A 358 27.30 33.34 -11.87
CA ALA A 358 28.64 33.89 -12.12
C ALA A 358 29.73 32.82 -12.10
#